data_9db5a02713490d9ba81d87617785d329
#
_entry.id   9db5a02713490d9ba81d87617785d329
#
_cell.length_a   1.000
_cell.length_b   1.000
_cell.length_c   1.000
_cell.angle_alpha   90.00
_cell.angle_beta   90.00
_cell.angle_gamma   90.00
#
_symmetry.space_group_name_H-M   'P 1'
#
loop_
_entity.id
_entity.type
_entity.pdbx_description
1 polymer ?
#
loop_
_entity_poly.entity_id
_entity_poly.type
_entity_poly.pdbx_seq_one_letter_code
_entity_poly.pdbx_strand_id
1 'polypeptide(L)'
;MTAAKCLGSIVIHTPDELRTQLENLHPRSSVPTKVGLFGQPPYGKKVIGEIAVTGVNETKACERITTVKRENLNPFFLLLEEGDCPYTLKVKFAQELGASAVILQHSDNRIQDLNLIDDGYGQEIMIGTLIVSESVGNLIQEFRNQTIEASLEFELPSATDTVSIKLYSSSKNLLALDLIMGLNEMSDSLDFDLLKLEPHYVHWKCSQCEETNFSSEVENCLSG
;
A
#
# COMPACT_ATOMS: atom_id res chain seq x y z
N MET A 1 13.41 -15.19 7.09
CA MET A 1 13.21 -13.72 7.13
C MET A 1 11.71 -13.47 7.09
N THR A 2 11.10 -13.16 8.21
CA THR A 2 9.70 -12.75 8.25
C THR A 2 9.66 -11.27 7.88
N ALA A 3 9.21 -10.96 6.68
CA ALA A 3 8.88 -9.59 6.32
C ALA A 3 7.85 -9.08 7.35
N ALA A 4 8.08 -7.90 7.91
CA ALA A 4 7.10 -7.25 8.76
C ALA A 4 5.81 -7.14 7.93
N LYS A 5 4.78 -7.86 8.35
CA LYS A 5 3.48 -7.78 7.68
C LYS A 5 2.86 -6.44 8.09
N CYS A 6 2.78 -5.49 7.16
CA CYS A 6 1.89 -4.36 7.33
C CYS A 6 0.46 -4.93 7.30
N LEU A 7 -0.13 -5.04 8.46
CA LEU A 7 -1.47 -5.56 8.64
C LEU A 7 -2.43 -4.38 8.61
N GLY A 8 -3.57 -4.60 8.03
CA GLY A 8 -4.70 -3.71 8.13
C GLY A 8 -5.92 -4.51 8.55
N SER A 9 -6.94 -3.86 9.05
CA SER A 9 -8.20 -4.49 9.34
C SER A 9 -9.38 -3.62 8.93
N ILE A 10 -10.47 -4.28 8.59
CA ILE A 10 -11.76 -3.65 8.30
C ILE A 10 -12.76 -4.23 9.29
N VAL A 11 -13.47 -3.35 10.00
CA VAL A 11 -14.56 -3.73 10.89
C VAL A 11 -15.82 -3.03 10.41
N ILE A 12 -16.83 -3.81 10.06
CA ILE A 12 -18.15 -3.31 9.67
C ILE A 12 -18.97 -3.05 10.94
N HIS A 13 -19.54 -1.85 11.04
CA HIS A 13 -20.41 -1.45 12.14
C HIS A 13 -21.88 -1.62 11.75
N THR A 14 -22.24 -1.18 10.56
CA THR A 14 -23.58 -1.33 9.98
C THR A 14 -23.49 -1.68 8.50
N PRO A 15 -24.43 -2.41 7.92
CA PRO A 15 -25.58 -3.09 8.57
C PRO A 15 -25.16 -4.38 9.29
N ASP A 16 -25.90 -4.78 10.31
CA ASP A 16 -25.63 -6.00 11.09
C ASP A 16 -25.61 -7.27 10.23
N GLU A 17 -26.43 -7.30 9.19
CA GLU A 17 -26.50 -8.44 8.26
C GLU A 17 -25.16 -8.63 7.53
N LEU A 18 -24.57 -7.57 6.98
CA LEU A 18 -23.28 -7.61 6.32
C LEU A 18 -22.19 -8.07 7.31
N ARG A 19 -22.19 -7.51 8.53
CA ARG A 19 -21.26 -7.91 9.57
C ARG A 19 -21.33 -9.40 9.85
N THR A 20 -22.54 -9.92 10.07
CA THR A 20 -22.78 -11.35 10.36
C THR A 20 -22.33 -12.24 9.20
N GLN A 21 -22.57 -11.84 7.95
CA GLN A 21 -22.14 -12.61 6.77
C GLN A 21 -20.60 -12.62 6.65
N LEU A 22 -19.91 -11.51 6.93
CA LEU A 22 -18.45 -11.46 6.96
C LEU A 22 -17.85 -12.31 8.08
N GLU A 23 -18.45 -12.30 9.27
CA GLU A 23 -18.06 -13.15 10.39
C GLU A 23 -18.24 -14.64 10.06
N ASN A 24 -19.28 -15.01 9.33
CA ASN A 24 -19.49 -16.37 8.85
C ASN A 24 -18.46 -16.78 7.78
N LEU A 25 -18.06 -15.84 6.92
CA LEU A 25 -17.04 -16.07 5.90
C LEU A 25 -15.64 -16.23 6.54
N HIS A 26 -15.39 -15.53 7.65
CA HIS A 26 -14.12 -15.52 8.38
C HIS A 26 -14.30 -15.76 9.89
N PRO A 27 -14.74 -16.95 10.33
CA PRO A 27 -15.19 -17.21 11.71
C PRO A 27 -14.10 -17.14 12.78
N ARG A 28 -12.83 -17.00 12.42
CA ARG A 28 -11.69 -17.04 13.36
C ARG A 28 -10.82 -15.78 13.36
N SER A 29 -11.12 -14.83 12.53
CA SER A 29 -10.28 -13.62 12.39
C SER A 29 -11.09 -12.45 11.86
N SER A 30 -10.57 -11.24 12.07
CA SER A 30 -10.97 -10.08 11.29
C SER A 30 -10.88 -10.38 9.79
N VAL A 31 -11.63 -9.66 8.97
CA VAL A 31 -11.56 -9.77 7.50
C VAL A 31 -10.10 -9.69 7.07
N PRO A 32 -9.57 -10.71 6.36
CA PRO A 32 -8.19 -10.66 5.89
C PRO A 32 -8.00 -9.48 4.96
N THR A 33 -7.01 -8.65 5.26
CA THR A 33 -6.67 -7.48 4.46
C THR A 33 -5.16 -7.38 4.27
N LYS A 34 -4.76 -6.62 3.26
CA LYS A 34 -3.37 -6.20 3.05
C LYS A 34 -3.33 -4.69 2.88
N VAL A 35 -2.24 -4.07 3.30
CA VAL A 35 -2.01 -2.64 3.09
C VAL A 35 -1.24 -2.46 1.79
N GLY A 36 -1.64 -1.51 0.95
CA GLY A 36 -0.87 -1.07 -0.20
C GLY A 36 0.45 -0.42 0.25
N LEU A 37 1.54 -0.78 -0.41
CA LEU A 37 2.89 -0.28 -0.11
C LEU A 37 3.20 1.04 -0.84
N PHE A 38 2.20 1.89 -0.97
CA PHE A 38 2.29 3.22 -1.57
C PHE A 38 1.32 4.16 -0.84
N GLY A 39 1.45 5.46 -1.09
CA GLY A 39 0.65 6.47 -0.40
C GLY A 39 1.10 6.69 1.05
N GLN A 40 0.22 7.29 1.84
CA GLN A 40 0.48 7.63 3.24
C GLN A 40 -0.61 7.04 4.16
N PRO A 41 -0.62 5.72 4.36
CA PRO A 41 -1.57 5.10 5.28
C PRO A 41 -1.39 5.69 6.69
N PRO A 42 -2.48 6.00 7.40
CA PRO A 42 -2.40 6.55 8.75
C PRO A 42 -2.07 5.45 9.77
N TYR A 43 -0.85 4.94 9.72
CA TYR A 43 -0.40 3.86 10.61
C TYR A 43 -0.64 4.17 12.08
N GLY A 44 -1.04 3.16 12.84
CA GLY A 44 -1.38 3.27 14.25
C GLY A 44 -2.69 4.01 14.53
N LYS A 45 -3.47 4.33 13.50
CA LYS A 45 -4.76 5.01 13.63
C LYS A 45 -5.90 4.16 13.11
N LYS A 46 -7.06 4.39 13.70
CA LYS A 46 -8.36 3.89 13.26
C LYS A 46 -9.13 5.05 12.62
N VAL A 47 -9.59 4.86 11.40
CA VAL A 47 -10.43 5.81 10.69
C VAL A 47 -11.83 5.24 10.59
N ILE A 48 -12.83 6.00 10.99
CA ILE A 48 -14.25 5.59 10.92
C ILE A 48 -14.90 6.39 9.79
N GLY A 49 -15.68 5.72 8.97
CA GLY A 49 -16.34 6.35 7.84
C GLY A 49 -17.34 5.42 7.14
N GLU A 50 -17.90 5.91 6.06
CA GLU A 50 -18.83 5.18 5.21
C GLU A 50 -18.09 4.49 4.06
N ILE A 51 -18.44 3.24 3.76
CA ILE A 51 -17.98 2.58 2.53
C ILE A 51 -18.90 3.00 1.40
N ALA A 52 -18.37 3.76 0.47
CA ALA A 52 -19.05 4.19 -0.74
C ALA A 52 -18.68 3.28 -1.92
N VAL A 53 -19.63 3.03 -2.79
CA VAL A 53 -19.45 2.22 -3.99
C VAL A 53 -19.73 3.10 -5.21
N THR A 54 -18.90 2.96 -6.24
CA THR A 54 -19.08 3.68 -7.51
C THR A 54 -20.24 3.13 -8.35
N GLY A 55 -20.60 3.83 -9.40
CA GLY A 55 -21.51 3.29 -10.43
C GLY A 55 -20.95 2.01 -11.06
N VAL A 56 -21.84 1.17 -11.59
CA VAL A 56 -21.47 -0.17 -12.13
C VAL A 56 -20.38 -0.10 -13.21
N ASN A 57 -20.33 0.97 -13.98
CA ASN A 57 -19.34 1.14 -15.05
C ASN A 57 -18.05 1.82 -14.58
N GLU A 58 -17.97 2.26 -13.33
CA GLU A 58 -16.85 3.01 -12.76
C GLU A 58 -16.12 2.22 -11.65
N THR A 59 -16.46 0.94 -11.44
CA THR A 59 -15.90 0.12 -10.35
C THR A 59 -14.39 -0.02 -10.42
N LYS A 60 -13.84 0.00 -11.63
CA LYS A 60 -12.38 -0.10 -11.87
C LYS A 60 -11.66 1.24 -11.80
N ALA A 61 -12.36 2.36 -11.82
CA ALA A 61 -11.78 3.70 -11.68
C ALA A 61 -10.55 3.97 -12.56
N CYS A 62 -10.57 3.52 -13.82
CA CYS A 62 -9.50 3.80 -14.78
C CYS A 62 -9.62 5.17 -15.44
N GLU A 63 -10.75 5.85 -15.22
CA GLU A 63 -11.02 7.23 -15.55
C GLU A 63 -11.52 7.97 -14.31
N ARG A 64 -11.67 9.28 -14.42
CA ARG A 64 -12.20 10.09 -13.30
C ARG A 64 -13.58 9.61 -12.91
N ILE A 65 -13.75 9.34 -11.63
CA ILE A 65 -15.02 8.87 -11.06
C ILE A 65 -16.01 10.04 -11.03
N THR A 66 -17.16 9.84 -11.62
CA THR A 66 -18.20 10.87 -11.71
C THR A 66 -19.40 10.58 -10.79
N THR A 67 -19.61 9.31 -10.45
CA THR A 67 -20.80 8.86 -9.73
C THR A 67 -20.37 8.09 -8.47
N VAL A 68 -20.63 8.69 -7.31
CA VAL A 68 -20.49 8.00 -6.02
C VAL A 68 -21.77 8.14 -5.24
N LYS A 69 -22.29 7.00 -4.82
CA LYS A 69 -23.46 6.97 -3.94
C LYS A 69 -22.98 7.01 -2.49
N ARG A 70 -23.26 8.11 -1.81
CA ARG A 70 -23.03 8.29 -0.38
C ARG A 70 -24.12 9.17 0.21
N GLU A 71 -24.46 8.93 1.47
CA GLU A 71 -25.53 9.67 2.13
C GLU A 71 -25.02 10.76 3.08
N ASN A 72 -23.79 10.61 3.57
CA ASN A 72 -23.25 11.49 4.61
C ASN A 72 -22.02 12.29 4.16
N LEU A 73 -21.78 13.42 4.85
CA LEU A 73 -20.57 14.24 4.70
C LEU A 73 -19.36 13.70 5.50
N ASN A 74 -19.50 12.54 6.13
CA ASN A 74 -18.46 11.91 6.93
C ASN A 74 -17.29 11.45 6.04
N PRO A 75 -16.11 11.18 6.64
CA PRO A 75 -15.04 10.47 5.94
C PRO A 75 -15.62 9.24 5.26
N PHE A 76 -15.22 9.01 4.00
CA PHE A 76 -15.68 7.84 3.29
C PHE A 76 -14.49 7.07 2.68
N PHE A 77 -14.69 5.79 2.51
CA PHE A 77 -13.78 4.86 1.89
C PHE A 77 -14.38 4.40 0.57
N LEU A 78 -13.62 4.42 -0.49
CA LEU A 78 -14.13 4.02 -1.79
C LEU A 78 -13.76 2.57 -2.08
N LEU A 79 -14.77 1.73 -2.35
CA LEU A 79 -14.56 0.38 -2.82
C LEU A 79 -14.35 0.39 -4.33
N LEU A 80 -13.21 -0.12 -4.78
CA LEU A 80 -12.83 -0.23 -6.19
C LEU A 80 -12.40 -1.65 -6.53
N GLU A 81 -12.54 -2.02 -7.80
CA GLU A 81 -12.10 -3.30 -8.32
C GLU A 81 -10.70 -3.21 -8.95
N GLU A 82 -9.97 -4.31 -8.89
CA GLU A 82 -8.73 -4.51 -9.62
C GLU A 82 -8.94 -4.56 -11.14
N GLY A 83 -7.86 -4.38 -11.88
CA GLY A 83 -7.80 -4.61 -13.33
C GLY A 83 -7.84 -3.35 -14.17
N ASP A 84 -7.52 -3.52 -15.45
CA ASP A 84 -7.55 -2.57 -16.57
C ASP A 84 -6.54 -1.41 -16.49
N CYS A 85 -6.17 -0.92 -15.33
CA CYS A 85 -5.21 0.19 -15.16
C CYS A 85 -4.43 0.07 -13.83
N PRO A 86 -3.34 0.86 -13.65
CA PRO A 86 -2.53 0.86 -12.45
C PRO A 86 -3.32 1.10 -11.16
N TYR A 87 -2.94 0.43 -10.09
CA TYR A 87 -3.60 0.58 -8.78
C TYR A 87 -3.48 2.00 -8.24
N THR A 88 -2.30 2.59 -8.38
CA THR A 88 -2.05 3.95 -7.89
C THR A 88 -2.86 4.98 -8.67
N LEU A 89 -3.15 4.76 -9.96
CA LEU A 89 -4.05 5.63 -10.74
C LEU A 89 -5.48 5.60 -10.19
N LYS A 90 -5.99 4.41 -9.85
CA LYS A 90 -7.31 4.26 -9.23
C LYS A 90 -7.41 5.01 -7.91
N VAL A 91 -6.40 4.84 -7.06
CA VAL A 91 -6.34 5.49 -5.75
C VAL A 91 -6.20 7.00 -5.87
N LYS A 92 -5.46 7.49 -6.88
CA LYS A 92 -5.37 8.91 -7.21
C LYS A 92 -6.75 9.49 -7.54
N PHE A 93 -7.54 8.86 -8.40
CA PHE A 93 -8.88 9.33 -8.73
C PHE A 93 -9.84 9.28 -7.53
N ALA A 94 -9.73 8.27 -6.66
CA ALA A 94 -10.47 8.22 -5.41
C ALA A 94 -10.09 9.38 -4.47
N GLN A 95 -8.80 9.70 -4.36
CA GLN A 95 -8.30 10.83 -3.58
C GLN A 95 -8.79 12.16 -4.15
N GLU A 96 -8.76 12.37 -5.46
CA GLU A 96 -9.29 13.57 -6.12
C GLU A 96 -10.79 13.76 -5.84
N LEU A 97 -11.52 12.66 -5.66
CA LEU A 97 -12.93 12.67 -5.26
C LEU A 97 -13.14 13.01 -3.78
N GLY A 98 -12.07 12.99 -2.97
CA GLY A 98 -12.09 13.27 -1.53
C GLY A 98 -12.26 12.04 -0.64
N ALA A 99 -12.00 10.84 -1.15
CA ALA A 99 -11.96 9.64 -0.32
C ALA A 99 -10.85 9.73 0.74
N SER A 100 -11.12 9.24 1.93
CA SER A 100 -10.13 9.18 3.03
C SER A 100 -9.27 7.93 3.00
N ALA A 101 -9.72 6.89 2.31
CA ALA A 101 -8.98 5.67 2.01
C ALA A 101 -9.64 4.92 0.85
N VAL A 102 -8.95 3.95 0.29
CA VAL A 102 -9.48 3.04 -0.73
C VAL A 102 -9.49 1.62 -0.19
N ILE A 103 -10.58 0.91 -0.46
CA ILE A 103 -10.68 -0.54 -0.32
C ILE A 103 -10.59 -1.12 -1.74
N LEU A 104 -9.52 -1.85 -2.03
CA LEU A 104 -9.30 -2.43 -3.33
C LEU A 104 -9.69 -3.91 -3.30
N GLN A 105 -10.70 -4.28 -4.07
CA GLN A 105 -11.10 -5.66 -4.27
C GLN A 105 -10.15 -6.32 -5.25
N HIS A 106 -9.46 -7.37 -4.79
CA HIS A 106 -8.64 -8.21 -5.65
C HIS A 106 -9.51 -9.19 -6.45
N SER A 107 -9.01 -9.63 -7.59
CA SER A 107 -9.69 -10.59 -8.49
C SER A 107 -9.63 -12.04 -8.04
N ASP A 108 -8.95 -12.34 -6.92
CA ASP A 108 -8.82 -13.69 -6.32
C ASP A 108 -9.06 -13.61 -4.80
N ASN A 109 -9.36 -14.73 -4.19
CA ASN A 109 -9.50 -14.84 -2.73
C ASN A 109 -8.16 -14.97 -2.00
N ARG A 110 -7.07 -15.21 -2.70
CA ARG A 110 -5.72 -15.34 -2.15
C ARG A 110 -4.97 -14.02 -2.17
N ILE A 111 -5.07 -13.27 -1.08
CA ILE A 111 -4.39 -11.97 -0.94
C ILE A 111 -3.11 -12.04 -0.09
N GLN A 112 -2.79 -13.20 0.52
CA GLN A 112 -1.68 -13.31 1.50
C GLN A 112 -0.33 -12.99 0.89
N ASP A 113 -0.11 -13.35 -0.36
CA ASP A 113 1.17 -13.20 -1.06
C ASP A 113 1.24 -11.91 -1.92
N LEU A 114 0.18 -11.10 -1.89
CA LEU A 114 0.15 -9.86 -2.64
C LEU A 114 1.06 -8.80 -2.02
N ASN A 115 1.79 -8.11 -2.87
CA ASN A 115 2.54 -6.91 -2.56
C ASN A 115 2.16 -5.84 -3.59
N LEU A 116 1.18 -5.01 -3.27
CA LEU A 116 0.87 -3.84 -4.08
C LEU A 116 1.92 -2.75 -3.83
N ILE A 117 2.84 -2.65 -4.76
CA ILE A 117 3.87 -1.60 -4.80
C ILE A 117 3.41 -0.44 -5.69
N ASP A 118 4.13 0.66 -5.63
CA ASP A 118 3.91 1.78 -6.54
C ASP A 118 4.10 1.35 -8.01
N ASP A 119 3.07 1.57 -8.82
CA ASP A 119 3.01 1.28 -10.25
C ASP A 119 2.91 2.55 -11.11
N GLY A 120 3.32 3.71 -10.57
CA GLY A 120 3.55 4.94 -11.33
C GLY A 120 3.05 6.24 -10.73
N TYR A 121 2.05 6.24 -9.84
CA TYR A 121 1.43 7.45 -9.28
C TYR A 121 1.55 7.54 -7.75
N GLY A 122 2.32 6.66 -7.12
CA GLY A 122 2.38 6.54 -5.66
C GLY A 122 2.86 7.78 -4.94
N GLN A 123 3.70 8.60 -5.58
CA GLN A 123 4.20 9.86 -5.00
C GLN A 123 3.11 10.93 -4.82
N GLU A 124 2.01 10.84 -5.58
CA GLU A 124 0.90 11.79 -5.52
C GLU A 124 -0.19 11.34 -4.52
N ILE A 125 -0.07 10.14 -3.96
CA ILE A 125 -1.09 9.55 -3.09
C ILE A 125 -0.78 9.86 -1.63
N MET A 126 -1.76 10.46 -0.96
CA MET A 126 -1.71 10.84 0.46
C MET A 126 -2.65 10.03 1.34
N ILE A 127 -3.41 9.09 0.76
CA ILE A 127 -4.37 8.25 1.46
C ILE A 127 -3.92 6.79 1.50
N GLY A 128 -4.44 6.04 2.48
CA GLY A 128 -4.15 4.62 2.62
C GLY A 128 -5.01 3.74 1.72
N THR A 129 -4.49 2.57 1.38
CA THR A 129 -5.20 1.56 0.60
C THR A 129 -5.20 0.23 1.35
N LEU A 130 -6.36 -0.38 1.53
CA LEU A 130 -6.52 -1.74 2.00
C LEU A 130 -7.01 -2.63 0.87
N ILE A 131 -6.46 -3.83 0.79
CA ILE A 131 -6.81 -4.83 -0.22
C ILE A 131 -7.64 -5.91 0.46
N VAL A 132 -8.76 -6.26 -0.15
CA VAL A 132 -9.64 -7.34 0.26
C VAL A 132 -9.74 -8.41 -0.83
N SER A 133 -10.14 -9.61 -0.44
CA SER A 133 -10.41 -10.68 -1.39
C SER A 133 -11.64 -10.40 -2.25
N GLU A 134 -11.76 -11.11 -3.36
CA GLU A 134 -12.92 -11.06 -4.24
C GLU A 134 -14.23 -11.29 -3.48
N SER A 135 -14.28 -12.34 -2.66
CA SER A 135 -15.48 -12.69 -1.89
C SER A 135 -15.91 -11.60 -0.91
N VAL A 136 -14.95 -10.92 -0.27
CA VAL A 136 -15.24 -9.82 0.65
C VAL A 136 -15.75 -8.60 -0.13
N GLY A 137 -15.10 -8.24 -1.22
CA GLY A 137 -15.52 -7.12 -2.06
C GLY A 137 -16.91 -7.32 -2.64
N ASN A 138 -17.21 -8.51 -3.19
CA ASN A 138 -18.53 -8.86 -3.71
C ASN A 138 -19.61 -8.75 -2.63
N LEU A 139 -19.33 -9.25 -1.44
CA LEU A 139 -20.28 -9.18 -0.34
C LEU A 139 -20.56 -7.71 0.06
N ILE A 140 -19.56 -6.85 0.13
CA ILE A 140 -19.76 -5.41 0.36
C ILE A 140 -20.61 -4.79 -0.77
N GLN A 141 -20.36 -5.18 -2.02
CA GLN A 141 -21.13 -4.66 -3.17
C GLN A 141 -22.61 -5.08 -3.15
N GLU A 142 -22.97 -6.23 -2.60
CA GLU A 142 -24.36 -6.66 -2.44
C GLU A 142 -25.17 -5.68 -1.56
N PHE A 143 -24.50 -5.06 -0.58
CA PHE A 143 -25.10 -4.08 0.32
C PHE A 143 -24.99 -2.62 -0.17
N ARG A 144 -24.55 -2.38 -1.40
CA ARG A 144 -24.33 -1.04 -1.99
C ARG A 144 -25.55 -0.10 -1.95
N ASN A 145 -26.75 -0.61 -1.70
CA ASN A 145 -27.97 0.18 -1.57
C ASN A 145 -28.30 0.56 -0.13
N GLN A 146 -27.47 0.17 0.82
CA GLN A 146 -27.57 0.50 2.24
C GLN A 146 -26.37 1.34 2.64
N THR A 147 -26.50 2.12 3.71
CA THR A 147 -25.38 2.84 4.31
C THR A 147 -24.49 1.84 5.05
N ILE A 148 -23.24 1.71 4.61
CA ILE A 148 -22.26 0.81 5.22
C ILE A 148 -21.29 1.64 6.05
N GLU A 149 -21.40 1.59 7.37
CA GLU A 149 -20.43 2.21 8.27
C GLU A 149 -19.35 1.20 8.67
N ALA A 150 -18.09 1.63 8.56
CA ALA A 150 -16.95 0.79 8.85
C ALA A 150 -15.83 1.57 9.53
N SER A 151 -14.92 0.85 10.13
CA SER A 151 -13.61 1.39 10.51
C SER A 151 -12.50 0.64 9.80
N LEU A 152 -11.51 1.41 9.35
CA LEU A 152 -10.27 0.91 8.80
C LEU A 152 -9.16 1.16 9.82
N GLU A 153 -8.36 0.14 10.08
CA GLU A 153 -7.18 0.23 10.92
C GLU A 153 -5.95 -0.10 10.09
N PHE A 154 -4.91 0.71 10.25
CA PHE A 154 -3.59 0.50 9.66
C PHE A 154 -2.63 0.20 10.79
N GLU A 155 -2.36 -1.09 11.00
CA GLU A 155 -1.58 -1.53 12.14
C GLU A 155 -0.10 -1.18 11.95
N LEU A 156 0.52 -0.74 13.03
CA LEU A 156 1.97 -0.66 13.09
C LEU A 156 2.54 -2.08 13.21
N PRO A 157 3.66 -2.38 12.55
CA PRO A 157 4.41 -3.59 12.86
C PRO A 157 4.69 -3.64 14.36
N SER A 158 4.74 -4.83 14.92
CA SER A 158 5.12 -5.00 16.34
C SER A 158 6.40 -4.23 16.61
N ALA A 159 6.41 -3.49 17.72
CA ALA A 159 7.59 -2.77 18.15
C ALA A 159 8.77 -3.75 18.25
N THR A 160 9.85 -3.40 17.57
CA THR A 160 11.13 -4.11 17.67
C THR A 160 12.10 -3.21 18.41
N ASP A 161 13.01 -3.81 19.17
CA ASP A 161 14.06 -3.05 19.87
C ASP A 161 15.02 -2.36 18.88
N THR A 162 15.00 -2.78 17.59
CA THR A 162 15.86 -2.22 16.56
C THR A 162 15.06 -1.93 15.29
N VAL A 163 15.37 -0.80 14.64
CA VAL A 163 14.85 -0.43 13.32
C VAL A 163 15.86 -0.85 12.26
N SER A 164 15.46 -1.73 11.34
CA SER A 164 16.32 -2.14 10.22
C SER A 164 15.87 -1.43 8.93
N ILE A 165 16.77 -0.64 8.38
CA ILE A 165 16.58 0.06 7.10
C ILE A 165 17.39 -0.67 6.04
N LYS A 166 16.73 -1.20 5.01
CA LYS A 166 17.39 -1.77 3.83
C LYS A 166 17.27 -0.78 2.68
N LEU A 167 18.40 -0.26 2.27
CA LEU A 167 18.50 0.71 1.17
C LEU A 167 18.96 0.01 -0.10
N TYR A 168 18.05 -0.12 -1.08
CA TYR A 168 18.40 -0.65 -2.40
C TYR A 168 18.63 0.51 -3.36
N SER A 169 19.84 0.63 -3.88
CA SER A 169 20.22 1.75 -4.73
C SER A 169 21.32 1.40 -5.72
N SER A 170 21.51 2.24 -6.73
CA SER A 170 22.69 2.22 -7.58
C SER A 170 23.75 3.20 -7.06
N SER A 171 25.01 2.99 -7.44
CA SER A 171 26.13 3.85 -7.05
C SER A 171 26.01 5.31 -7.53
N LYS A 172 25.13 5.57 -8.52
CA LYS A 172 24.89 6.91 -9.09
C LYS A 172 23.64 7.61 -8.52
N ASN A 173 22.90 6.96 -7.62
CA ASN A 173 21.70 7.56 -7.06
C ASN A 173 22.06 8.59 -5.99
N LEU A 174 22.07 9.87 -6.37
CA LEU A 174 22.41 10.98 -5.48
C LEU A 174 21.45 11.09 -4.28
N LEU A 175 20.16 10.78 -4.46
CA LEU A 175 19.19 10.80 -3.36
C LEU A 175 19.50 9.75 -2.29
N ALA A 176 20.02 8.59 -2.70
CA ALA A 176 20.44 7.56 -1.75
C ALA A 176 21.71 7.99 -0.99
N LEU A 177 22.63 8.68 -1.65
CA LEU A 177 23.81 9.24 -1.00
C LEU A 177 23.41 10.35 -0.02
N ASP A 178 22.51 11.25 -0.41
CA ASP A 178 21.99 12.30 0.47
C ASP A 178 21.30 11.71 1.71
N LEU A 179 20.54 10.64 1.54
CA LEU A 179 19.93 9.93 2.67
C LEU A 179 20.98 9.35 3.62
N ILE A 180 22.00 8.69 3.09
CA ILE A 180 23.09 8.12 3.90
C ILE A 180 23.85 9.22 4.63
N MET A 181 24.14 10.33 3.95
CA MET A 181 24.81 11.49 4.55
C MET A 181 23.94 12.12 5.65
N GLY A 182 22.66 12.33 5.40
CA GLY A 182 21.73 12.86 6.41
C GLY A 182 21.60 11.96 7.63
N LEU A 183 21.55 10.64 7.45
CA LEU A 183 21.57 9.69 8.56
C LEU A 183 22.87 9.78 9.35
N ASN A 184 24.02 9.96 8.68
CA ASN A 184 25.31 10.11 9.35
C ASN A 184 25.40 11.43 10.13
N GLU A 185 24.85 12.54 9.61
CA GLU A 185 24.77 13.82 10.33
C GLU A 185 23.88 13.74 11.57
N MET A 186 22.86 12.90 11.54
CA MET A 186 21.97 12.65 12.68
C MET A 186 22.56 11.63 13.68
N SER A 187 23.75 11.10 13.42
CA SER A 187 24.35 10.03 14.21
C SER A 187 24.49 10.35 15.69
N ASP A 188 24.77 11.61 16.04
CA ASP A 188 24.89 12.06 17.42
C ASP A 188 23.54 12.14 18.17
N SER A 189 22.44 12.18 17.44
CA SER A 189 21.07 12.25 17.99
C SER A 189 20.28 10.96 17.89
N LEU A 190 20.75 10.01 17.06
CA LEU A 190 20.17 8.69 16.90
C LEU A 190 20.96 7.67 17.69
N ASP A 191 20.28 6.84 18.45
CA ASP A 191 20.90 5.66 19.06
C ASP A 191 21.11 4.60 17.99
N PHE A 192 22.36 4.50 17.48
CA PHE A 192 22.73 3.54 16.44
C PHE A 192 22.65 2.08 16.87
N ASP A 193 22.58 1.80 18.15
CA ASP A 193 22.28 0.45 18.64
C ASP A 193 20.84 0.05 18.32
N LEU A 194 19.95 1.05 18.11
CA LEU A 194 18.57 0.86 17.71
C LEU A 194 18.34 0.95 16.19
N LEU A 195 19.31 1.46 15.44
CA LEU A 195 19.17 1.67 13.98
C LEU A 195 20.20 0.83 13.21
N LYS A 196 19.72 -0.14 12.44
CA LYS A 196 20.57 -0.94 11.56
C LYS A 196 20.34 -0.55 10.10
N LEU A 197 21.34 0.07 9.48
CA LEU A 197 21.32 0.39 8.05
C LEU A 197 22.04 -0.70 7.26
N GLU A 198 21.34 -1.31 6.29
CA GLU A 198 21.86 -2.31 5.38
C GLU A 198 21.79 -1.77 3.94
N PRO A 199 22.87 -1.18 3.39
CA PRO A 199 22.88 -0.75 2.00
C PRO A 199 23.05 -1.95 1.07
N HIS A 200 22.20 -2.02 0.04
CA HIS A 200 22.26 -3.00 -1.02
C HIS A 200 22.42 -2.29 -2.35
N TYR A 201 23.50 -2.56 -3.05
CA TYR A 201 23.73 -1.99 -4.37
C TYR A 201 23.20 -2.92 -5.45
N VAL A 202 22.44 -2.34 -6.37
CA VAL A 202 21.98 -3.05 -7.57
C VAL A 202 23.14 -3.08 -8.57
N HIS A 203 23.53 -4.27 -8.98
CA HIS A 203 24.56 -4.49 -9.98
C HIS A 203 23.92 -5.08 -11.23
N TRP A 204 24.25 -4.53 -12.38
CA TRP A 204 23.90 -5.14 -13.67
C TRP A 204 25.11 -5.85 -14.24
N LYS A 205 24.88 -7.02 -14.83
CA LYS A 205 25.92 -7.70 -15.59
C LYS A 205 26.28 -6.82 -16.79
N CYS A 206 27.52 -6.36 -16.86
CA CYS A 206 28.03 -5.65 -18.02
C CYS A 206 28.32 -6.66 -19.13
N SER A 207 27.51 -6.70 -20.18
CA SER A 207 27.72 -7.60 -21.31
C SER A 207 28.96 -7.27 -22.15
N GLN A 208 29.52 -6.06 -21.97
CA GLN A 208 30.73 -5.60 -22.66
C GLN A 208 32.01 -5.79 -21.82
N CYS A 209 31.84 -6.20 -20.55
CA CYS A 209 32.97 -6.39 -19.63
C CYS A 209 33.47 -7.86 -19.59
N GLU A 210 33.12 -8.69 -20.56
CA GLU A 210 33.63 -10.04 -20.68
C GLU A 210 35.12 -9.98 -21.09
N GLU A 211 35.98 -10.34 -20.12
CA GLU A 211 37.37 -10.76 -20.31
C GLU A 211 38.41 -9.70 -20.76
N THR A 212 38.42 -8.52 -20.23
CA THR A 212 39.64 -7.69 -20.30
C THR A 212 40.27 -7.53 -18.93
N ASN A 213 41.61 -7.79 -18.91
CA ASN A 213 42.44 -7.65 -17.74
C ASN A 213 42.23 -6.31 -17.03
N PHE A 214 42.15 -6.40 -15.72
CA PHE A 214 42.01 -5.32 -14.74
C PHE A 214 42.97 -4.16 -14.99
N SER A 215 42.70 -3.28 -15.93
CA SER A 215 43.39 -2.00 -16.04
C SER A 215 42.57 -1.02 -16.89
N SER A 216 42.24 0.10 -16.32
CA SER A 216 41.69 1.35 -16.93
C SER A 216 40.26 1.35 -17.51
N GLU A 217 39.67 0.21 -17.86
CA GLU A 217 38.28 0.18 -18.42
C GLU A 217 37.18 -0.08 -17.36
N VAL A 218 37.58 -0.44 -16.16
CA VAL A 218 36.63 -0.69 -15.04
C VAL A 218 35.86 0.57 -14.63
N GLU A 219 36.44 1.77 -14.82
CA GLU A 219 35.77 3.04 -14.54
C GLU A 219 34.55 3.23 -15.42
N ASN A 220 34.55 2.74 -16.66
CA ASN A 220 33.38 2.87 -17.55
C ASN A 220 32.26 1.88 -17.25
N CYS A 221 32.56 0.71 -16.68
CA CYS A 221 31.57 -0.28 -16.27
C CYS A 221 30.89 0.07 -14.94
N LEU A 222 31.61 0.78 -14.05
CA LEU A 222 31.06 1.27 -12.77
C LEU A 222 30.26 2.57 -12.96
N SER A 223 30.34 3.18 -14.12
CA SER A 223 29.68 4.44 -14.46
C SER A 223 28.35 4.27 -15.22
N GLY A 224 27.88 3.03 -15.41
CA GLY A 224 26.60 2.68 -16.07
C GLY A 224 25.34 3.01 -15.25
#